data_8f10c2c3056cce0a38ea4ebb43c41cf7
#
_entry.id   8f10c2c3056cce0a38ea4ebb43c41cf7
#
_cell.length_a   1.000
_cell.length_b   1.000
_cell.length_c   1.000
_cell.angle_alpha   90.00
_cell.angle_beta   90.00
_cell.angle_gamma   90.00
#
_symmetry.space_group_name_H-M   'P 1'
#
loop_
_entity.id
_entity.type
_entity.pdbx_description
1 polymer ?
#
loop_
_entity_poly.entity_id
_entity_poly.type
_entity_poly.pdbx_seq_one_letter_code
_entity_poly.pdbx_strand_id
1 'polypeptide(L)'
;MTAAILRAGARTFLSVRKHRNYRLFFTGQVISNIGTWMQRVAQAWLVLSLTHSPFAVGILALCQFMPFTLFSLIAGVVVDRLNAWRTVIGTQLMQMVLASTIAVIALAGVARPWHVYVIAALMGLVQVLDAPSRQQLTFRMVGPLELPNAISLNSGVFNGARIFGPALGGVIIAAAGAGVCFAVNAASYIAVLAGLLMMRPQEFHAVERRARPRTLYVGLKEGISFARNHEQIRLMLMLTFVVSTFCLNFNVLLPVLAKHTLHSGPQVFGLLSAVFGVGALIGALVSAHVSRATVGTTAVGSAGFALCELLISPLRSIALIALLLFLGGVFFTTWSSNSSSLIQLAAPDHLRGRLIGIYFFAFAGTGTLGGIMSGWLTALGGTELSFAVAGVAGLSMSLYVWLRSRTVPLVEERPAEELIAA
;
A
#
# COMPACT_ATOMS: atom_id res chain seq x y z
N MET A 1 -33.59 -14.44 -3.51
CA MET A 1 -32.22 -13.97 -3.88
C MET A 1 -32.07 -12.46 -3.75
N THR A 2 -32.93 -11.64 -4.28
CA THR A 2 -32.91 -10.16 -4.23
C THR A 2 -32.95 -9.59 -2.80
N ALA A 3 -33.80 -10.10 -1.91
CA ALA A 3 -33.89 -9.61 -0.52
C ALA A 3 -32.64 -9.95 0.31
N ALA A 4 -31.96 -11.06 0.06
CA ALA A 4 -30.72 -11.43 0.74
C ALA A 4 -29.55 -10.54 0.27
N ILE A 5 -29.46 -10.24 -1.02
CA ILE A 5 -28.46 -9.33 -1.60
C ILE A 5 -28.67 -7.91 -1.08
N LEU A 6 -29.90 -7.43 -0.98
CA LEU A 6 -30.23 -6.11 -0.43
C LEU A 6 -29.88 -6.01 1.08
N ARG A 7 -30.13 -7.08 1.85
CA ARG A 7 -29.74 -7.13 3.28
C ARG A 7 -28.22 -7.21 3.47
N ALA A 8 -27.53 -7.98 2.64
CA ALA A 8 -26.07 -8.04 2.63
C ALA A 8 -25.46 -6.67 2.28
N GLY A 9 -25.94 -6.02 1.21
CA GLY A 9 -25.51 -4.68 0.84
C GLY A 9 -25.81 -3.63 1.93
N ALA A 10 -26.95 -3.75 2.62
CA ALA A 10 -27.31 -2.86 3.71
C ALA A 10 -26.35 -2.98 4.92
N ARG A 11 -25.85 -4.19 5.21
CA ARG A 11 -24.85 -4.45 6.26
C ARG A 11 -23.46 -3.99 5.82
N THR A 12 -23.07 -4.23 4.57
CA THR A 12 -21.77 -3.82 4.03
C THR A 12 -21.57 -2.30 4.11
N PHE A 13 -22.57 -1.50 3.73
CA PHE A 13 -22.49 -0.04 3.73
C PHE A 13 -23.11 0.60 4.98
N LEU A 14 -23.12 -0.10 6.11
CA LEU A 14 -23.76 0.37 7.34
C LEU A 14 -23.21 1.72 7.81
N SER A 15 -21.89 1.88 7.89
CA SER A 15 -21.24 3.11 8.34
C SER A 15 -21.55 4.31 7.41
N VAL A 16 -21.60 4.08 6.08
CA VAL A 16 -21.93 5.12 5.09
C VAL A 16 -23.39 5.57 5.22
N ARG A 17 -24.29 4.63 5.52
CA ARG A 17 -25.72 4.94 5.66
C ARG A 17 -26.04 5.65 6.98
N LYS A 18 -25.42 5.21 8.08
CA LYS A 18 -25.71 5.69 9.43
C LYS A 18 -25.07 7.02 9.74
N HIS A 19 -23.84 7.27 9.28
CA HIS A 19 -23.06 8.45 9.62
C HIS A 19 -22.91 9.41 8.43
N ARG A 20 -23.57 10.58 8.51
CA ARG A 20 -23.51 11.61 7.46
C ARG A 20 -22.06 12.06 7.18
N ASN A 21 -21.28 12.34 8.23
CA ASN A 21 -19.89 12.78 8.08
C ASN A 21 -19.02 11.71 7.39
N TYR A 22 -19.20 10.43 7.74
CA TYR A 22 -18.46 9.33 7.10
C TYR A 22 -18.89 9.15 5.62
N ARG A 23 -20.17 9.32 5.29
CA ARG A 23 -20.65 9.26 3.90
C ARG A 23 -19.98 10.33 3.03
N LEU A 24 -19.90 11.59 3.51
CA LEU A 24 -19.22 12.68 2.81
C LEU A 24 -17.72 12.37 2.60
N PHE A 25 -17.07 11.88 3.63
CA PHE A 25 -15.67 11.47 3.56
C PHE A 25 -15.46 10.32 2.57
N PHE A 26 -16.25 9.26 2.68
CA PHE A 26 -16.14 8.04 1.86
C PHE A 26 -16.28 8.34 0.37
N THR A 27 -17.29 9.12 -0.03
CA THR A 27 -17.50 9.48 -1.44
C THR A 27 -16.34 10.29 -2.01
N GLY A 28 -15.83 11.27 -1.27
CA GLY A 28 -14.65 12.02 -1.67
C GLY A 28 -13.40 11.12 -1.77
N GLN A 29 -13.23 10.20 -0.82
CA GLN A 29 -12.10 9.26 -0.79
C GLN A 29 -12.08 8.31 -1.99
N VAL A 30 -13.23 7.81 -2.45
CA VAL A 30 -13.30 6.95 -3.64
C VAL A 30 -12.68 7.66 -4.84
N ILE A 31 -13.09 8.90 -5.08
CA ILE A 31 -12.62 9.70 -6.21
C ILE A 31 -11.12 10.03 -6.08
N SER A 32 -10.71 10.54 -4.91
CA SER A 32 -9.34 11.00 -4.69
C SER A 32 -8.32 9.86 -4.64
N ASN A 33 -8.67 8.69 -4.11
CA ASN A 33 -7.74 7.56 -4.13
C ASN A 33 -7.46 7.07 -5.56
N ILE A 34 -8.48 7.02 -6.42
CA ILE A 34 -8.30 6.68 -7.84
C ILE A 34 -7.34 7.69 -8.50
N GLY A 35 -7.56 9.00 -8.29
CA GLY A 35 -6.67 10.05 -8.78
C GLY A 35 -5.23 9.91 -8.27
N THR A 36 -5.05 9.59 -6.99
CA THR A 36 -3.73 9.40 -6.39
C THR A 36 -2.95 8.23 -7.01
N TRP A 37 -3.61 7.08 -7.24
CA TRP A 37 -2.98 5.94 -7.92
C TRP A 37 -2.69 6.24 -9.39
N MET A 38 -3.58 6.94 -10.07
CA MET A 38 -3.36 7.41 -11.43
C MET A 38 -2.14 8.35 -11.52
N GLN A 39 -1.99 9.28 -10.57
CA GLN A 39 -0.83 10.18 -10.51
C GLN A 39 0.49 9.42 -10.32
N ARG A 40 0.52 8.37 -9.52
CA ARG A 40 1.74 7.55 -9.33
C ARG A 40 2.20 6.94 -10.66
N VAL A 41 1.27 6.41 -11.43
CA VAL A 41 1.54 5.90 -12.79
C VAL A 41 2.07 7.01 -13.70
N ALA A 42 1.43 8.18 -13.67
CA ALA A 42 1.83 9.32 -14.48
C ALA A 42 3.22 9.86 -14.11
N GLN A 43 3.57 9.91 -12.82
CA GLN A 43 4.91 10.32 -12.37
C GLN A 43 5.99 9.36 -12.87
N ALA A 44 5.78 8.04 -12.72
CA ALA A 44 6.75 7.03 -13.17
C ALA A 44 6.93 7.06 -14.68
N TRP A 45 5.84 7.16 -15.43
CA TRP A 45 5.88 7.28 -16.89
C TRP A 45 6.55 8.56 -17.36
N LEU A 46 6.25 9.71 -16.74
CA LEU A 46 6.85 11.00 -17.09
C LEU A 46 8.36 10.99 -16.86
N VAL A 47 8.82 10.53 -15.70
CA VAL A 47 10.28 10.43 -15.41
C VAL A 47 10.96 9.53 -16.42
N LEU A 48 10.39 8.35 -16.72
CA LEU A 48 10.95 7.42 -17.69
C LEU A 48 10.95 8.02 -19.12
N SER A 49 9.96 8.83 -19.45
CA SER A 49 9.88 9.49 -20.76
C SER A 49 10.89 10.64 -20.92
N LEU A 50 11.19 11.35 -19.83
CA LEU A 50 12.14 12.46 -19.82
C LEU A 50 13.60 11.98 -19.77
N THR A 51 13.87 10.87 -19.07
CA THR A 51 15.26 10.44 -18.77
C THR A 51 15.70 9.21 -19.55
N HIS A 52 14.76 8.41 -20.04
CA HIS A 52 15.01 7.08 -20.63
C HIS A 52 15.82 6.14 -19.70
N SER A 53 15.86 6.44 -18.40
CA SER A 53 16.68 5.74 -17.39
C SER A 53 15.81 5.02 -16.37
N PRO A 54 15.93 3.68 -16.24
CA PRO A 54 15.30 2.92 -15.18
C PRO A 54 15.74 3.37 -13.78
N PHE A 55 17.01 3.76 -13.63
CA PHE A 55 17.56 4.26 -12.36
C PHE A 55 16.86 5.56 -11.91
N ALA A 56 16.51 6.44 -12.86
CA ALA A 56 15.75 7.65 -12.57
C ALA A 56 14.34 7.36 -11.97
N VAL A 57 13.71 6.27 -12.42
CA VAL A 57 12.44 5.80 -11.82
C VAL A 57 12.67 5.24 -10.42
N GLY A 58 13.82 4.60 -10.18
CA GLY A 58 14.26 4.18 -8.84
C GLY A 58 14.44 5.37 -7.89
N ILE A 59 15.04 6.49 -8.37
CA ILE A 59 15.15 7.74 -7.59
C ILE A 59 13.75 8.31 -7.28
N LEU A 60 12.80 8.23 -8.21
CA LEU A 60 11.42 8.64 -7.94
C LEU A 60 10.82 7.84 -6.79
N ALA A 61 10.99 6.52 -6.80
CA ALA A 61 10.51 5.66 -5.71
C ALA A 61 11.19 6.01 -4.37
N LEU A 62 12.51 6.29 -4.37
CA LEU A 62 13.20 6.82 -3.20
C LEU A 62 12.49 8.08 -2.67
N CYS A 63 12.27 9.07 -3.53
CA CYS A 63 11.64 10.34 -3.14
C CYS A 63 10.22 10.14 -2.58
N GLN A 64 9.45 9.20 -3.13
CA GLN A 64 8.09 8.89 -2.67
C GLN A 64 8.06 8.23 -1.28
N PHE A 65 8.98 7.29 -1.00
CA PHE A 65 8.93 6.45 0.21
C PHE A 65 9.86 6.92 1.34
N MET A 66 10.95 7.63 1.03
CA MET A 66 11.92 8.09 2.02
C MET A 66 11.30 8.94 3.16
N PRO A 67 10.38 9.88 2.89
CA PRO A 67 9.75 10.63 3.97
C PRO A 67 9.00 9.73 4.95
N PHE A 68 8.30 8.71 4.43
CA PHE A 68 7.59 7.74 5.27
C PHE A 68 8.59 6.91 6.11
N THR A 69 9.66 6.42 5.51
CA THR A 69 10.70 5.65 6.19
C THR A 69 11.33 6.45 7.34
N LEU A 70 11.61 7.74 7.13
CA LEU A 70 12.28 8.58 8.13
C LEU A 70 11.33 9.10 9.22
N PHE A 71 10.10 9.47 8.88
CA PHE A 71 9.24 10.26 9.76
C PHE A 71 7.99 9.52 10.27
N SER A 72 7.67 8.32 9.77
CA SER A 72 6.44 7.60 10.16
C SER A 72 6.35 7.34 11.67
N LEU A 73 7.47 7.05 12.34
CA LEU A 73 7.50 6.82 13.78
C LEU A 73 7.20 8.08 14.60
N ILE A 74 7.62 9.24 14.10
CA ILE A 74 7.41 10.54 14.76
C ILE A 74 5.99 11.06 14.47
N ALA A 75 5.47 10.74 13.30
CA ALA A 75 4.17 11.22 12.84
C ALA A 75 3.01 10.84 13.78
N GLY A 76 3.03 9.63 14.32
CA GLY A 76 2.01 9.18 15.28
C GLY A 76 1.91 10.11 16.50
N VAL A 77 3.07 10.48 17.06
CA VAL A 77 3.13 11.38 18.25
C VAL A 77 2.67 12.80 17.90
N VAL A 78 3.05 13.28 16.72
CA VAL A 78 2.65 14.61 16.25
C VAL A 78 1.14 14.66 16.03
N VAL A 79 0.59 13.65 15.35
CA VAL A 79 -0.85 13.58 15.03
C VAL A 79 -1.71 13.46 16.28
N ASP A 80 -1.26 12.78 17.33
CA ASP A 80 -1.98 12.69 18.61
C ASP A 80 -2.20 14.05 19.30
N ARG A 81 -1.38 15.05 18.95
CA ARG A 81 -1.50 16.43 19.47
C ARG A 81 -2.33 17.33 18.58
N LEU A 82 -2.59 16.94 17.34
CA LEU A 82 -3.27 17.73 16.33
C LEU A 82 -4.78 17.43 16.29
N ASN A 83 -5.54 18.35 15.72
CA ASN A 83 -6.94 18.10 15.41
C ASN A 83 -7.03 17.32 14.09
N ALA A 84 -7.42 16.04 14.15
CA ALA A 84 -7.44 15.14 13.00
C ALA A 84 -8.21 15.72 11.79
N TRP A 85 -9.39 16.35 12.02
CA TRP A 85 -10.19 16.95 10.93
C TRP A 85 -9.47 18.12 10.25
N ARG A 86 -8.94 19.07 11.04
CA ARG A 86 -8.18 20.20 10.48
C ARG A 86 -6.89 19.76 9.80
N THR A 87 -6.22 18.78 10.38
CA THR A 87 -5.00 18.20 9.79
C THR A 87 -5.28 17.56 8.45
N VAL A 88 -6.36 16.76 8.33
CA VAL A 88 -6.73 16.15 7.04
C VAL A 88 -7.10 17.23 6.01
N ILE A 89 -7.81 18.29 6.38
CA ILE A 89 -8.08 19.41 5.45
C ILE A 89 -6.77 20.03 4.96
N GLY A 90 -5.84 20.34 5.86
CA GLY A 90 -4.54 20.92 5.51
C GLY A 90 -3.70 20.03 4.61
N THR A 91 -3.64 18.71 4.91
CA THR A 91 -2.90 17.75 4.09
C THR A 91 -3.53 17.56 2.71
N GLN A 92 -4.86 17.54 2.61
CA GLN A 92 -5.56 17.45 1.31
C GLN A 92 -5.38 18.71 0.47
N LEU A 93 -5.41 19.89 1.09
CA LEU A 93 -5.12 21.14 0.40
C LEU A 93 -3.68 21.19 -0.13
N MET A 94 -2.71 20.75 0.68
CA MET A 94 -1.31 20.68 0.25
C MET A 94 -1.13 19.68 -0.89
N GLN A 95 -1.75 18.49 -0.82
CA GLN A 95 -1.73 17.51 -1.89
C GLN A 95 -2.33 18.08 -3.19
N MET A 96 -3.43 18.82 -3.10
CA MET A 96 -4.05 19.48 -4.24
C MET A 96 -3.11 20.51 -4.87
N VAL A 97 -2.47 21.37 -4.05
CA VAL A 97 -1.50 22.36 -4.52
C VAL A 97 -0.33 21.69 -5.24
N LEU A 98 0.26 20.65 -4.63
CA LEU A 98 1.37 19.91 -5.23
C LEU A 98 0.97 19.22 -6.55
N ALA A 99 -0.23 18.61 -6.59
CA ALA A 99 -0.76 18.00 -7.81
C ALA A 99 -1.06 19.04 -8.91
N SER A 100 -1.58 20.22 -8.54
CA SER A 100 -1.79 21.32 -9.48
C SER A 100 -0.47 21.88 -10.01
N THR A 101 0.54 22.00 -9.15
CA THR A 101 1.88 22.49 -9.56
C THR A 101 2.51 21.58 -10.59
N ILE A 102 2.51 20.25 -10.36
CA ILE A 102 3.07 19.31 -11.34
C ILE A 102 2.23 19.26 -12.63
N ALA A 103 0.90 19.43 -12.52
CA ALA A 103 0.02 19.50 -13.68
C ALA A 103 0.38 20.70 -14.58
N VAL A 104 0.50 21.89 -13.99
CA VAL A 104 0.87 23.12 -14.74
C VAL A 104 2.25 22.96 -15.40
N ILE A 105 3.25 22.49 -14.66
CA ILE A 105 4.61 22.26 -15.17
C ILE A 105 4.61 21.26 -16.33
N ALA A 106 3.84 20.18 -16.23
CA ALA A 106 3.78 19.15 -17.26
C ALA A 106 2.99 19.60 -18.49
N LEU A 107 1.87 20.32 -18.30
CA LEU A 107 1.06 20.86 -19.40
C LEU A 107 1.78 21.98 -20.15
N ALA A 108 2.57 22.80 -19.45
CA ALA A 108 3.42 23.82 -20.07
C ALA A 108 4.62 23.25 -20.85
N GLY A 109 4.87 21.93 -20.81
CA GLY A 109 5.98 21.28 -21.50
C GLY A 109 7.37 21.59 -20.91
N VAL A 110 7.44 22.21 -19.72
CA VAL A 110 8.70 22.59 -19.05
C VAL A 110 9.11 21.59 -17.97
N ALA A 111 8.47 20.42 -17.91
CA ALA A 111 8.73 19.40 -16.91
C ALA A 111 10.18 18.89 -17.02
N ARG A 112 10.86 18.84 -15.88
CA ARG A 112 12.18 18.21 -15.72
C ARG A 112 12.12 17.14 -14.62
N PRO A 113 12.98 16.13 -14.62
CA PRO A 113 12.94 15.04 -13.64
C PRO A 113 12.97 15.54 -12.19
N TRP A 114 13.77 16.56 -11.89
CA TRP A 114 13.88 17.10 -10.53
C TRP A 114 12.57 17.73 -10.01
N HIS A 115 11.72 18.34 -10.89
CA HIS A 115 10.40 18.82 -10.48
C HIS A 115 9.56 17.66 -9.93
N VAL A 116 9.59 16.51 -10.64
CA VAL A 116 8.81 15.33 -10.24
C VAL A 116 9.34 14.76 -8.92
N TYR A 117 10.66 14.71 -8.73
CA TYR A 117 11.29 14.21 -7.50
C TYR A 117 10.95 15.07 -6.28
N VAL A 118 11.09 16.39 -6.40
CA VAL A 118 10.78 17.32 -5.30
C VAL A 118 9.29 17.21 -4.92
N ILE A 119 8.41 17.24 -5.92
CA ILE A 119 6.96 17.14 -5.65
C ILE A 119 6.62 15.78 -5.07
N ALA A 120 7.21 14.68 -5.55
CA ALA A 120 7.00 13.35 -4.99
C ALA A 120 7.46 13.26 -3.52
N ALA A 121 8.61 13.83 -3.18
CA ALA A 121 9.12 13.90 -1.81
C ALA A 121 8.21 14.73 -0.90
N LEU A 122 7.75 15.89 -1.36
CA LEU A 122 6.80 16.72 -0.59
C LEU A 122 5.45 16.03 -0.40
N MET A 123 4.92 15.36 -1.43
CA MET A 123 3.69 14.55 -1.31
C MET A 123 3.88 13.38 -0.33
N GLY A 124 5.04 12.71 -0.37
CA GLY A 124 5.41 11.68 0.60
C GLY A 124 5.44 12.22 2.03
N LEU A 125 6.01 13.40 2.24
CA LEU A 125 6.05 14.06 3.56
C LEU A 125 4.65 14.40 4.07
N VAL A 126 3.78 14.94 3.22
CA VAL A 126 2.38 15.22 3.57
C VAL A 126 1.64 13.93 3.93
N GLN A 127 1.90 12.83 3.20
CA GLN A 127 1.28 11.52 3.45
C GLN A 127 1.64 10.95 4.83
N VAL A 128 2.81 11.26 5.36
CA VAL A 128 3.26 10.84 6.70
C VAL A 128 2.31 11.33 7.80
N LEU A 129 1.77 12.54 7.66
CA LEU A 129 0.77 13.11 8.59
C LEU A 129 -0.67 12.74 8.21
N ASP A 130 -0.94 12.64 6.92
CA ASP A 130 -2.29 12.37 6.40
C ASP A 130 -2.82 11.01 6.82
N ALA A 131 -2.03 9.95 6.66
CA ALA A 131 -2.47 8.57 6.92
C ALA A 131 -2.97 8.33 8.36
N PRO A 132 -2.21 8.66 9.43
CA PRO A 132 -2.67 8.48 10.80
C PRO A 132 -3.82 9.45 11.15
N SER A 133 -3.82 10.68 10.61
CA SER A 133 -4.91 11.64 10.84
C SER A 133 -6.24 11.15 10.26
N ARG A 134 -6.23 10.51 9.09
CA ARG A 134 -7.42 9.88 8.49
C ARG A 134 -7.95 8.72 9.33
N GLN A 135 -7.06 7.89 9.89
CA GLN A 135 -7.49 6.79 10.77
C GLN A 135 -8.18 7.33 12.03
N GLN A 136 -7.60 8.37 12.66
CA GLN A 136 -8.23 9.04 13.80
C GLN A 136 -9.57 9.68 13.41
N LEU A 137 -9.64 10.36 12.26
CA LEU A 137 -10.87 11.00 11.79
C LEU A 137 -11.95 9.95 11.51
N THR A 138 -11.60 8.79 10.94
CA THR A 138 -12.54 7.68 10.71
C THR A 138 -13.17 7.22 12.02
N PHE A 139 -12.36 7.00 13.05
CA PHE A 139 -12.88 6.65 14.38
C PHE A 139 -13.83 7.73 14.92
N ARG A 140 -13.46 9.01 14.81
CA ARG A 140 -14.29 10.13 15.27
C ARG A 140 -15.62 10.26 14.54
N MET A 141 -15.69 9.81 13.28
CA MET A 141 -16.93 9.88 12.49
C MET A 141 -17.90 8.73 12.80
N VAL A 142 -17.40 7.52 13.07
CA VAL A 142 -18.26 6.32 13.18
C VAL A 142 -18.35 5.74 14.59
N GLY A 143 -17.41 6.09 15.48
CA GLY A 143 -17.32 5.52 16.82
C GLY A 143 -16.84 4.06 16.84
N PRO A 144 -16.74 3.44 18.06
CA PRO A 144 -16.13 2.13 18.20
C PRO A 144 -16.95 0.99 17.58
N LEU A 145 -18.28 1.07 17.60
CA LEU A 145 -19.16 -0.02 17.14
C LEU A 145 -19.10 -0.24 15.62
N GLU A 146 -19.07 0.81 14.84
CA GLU A 146 -19.04 0.73 13.38
C GLU A 146 -17.64 0.87 12.78
N LEU A 147 -16.61 1.05 13.62
CA LEU A 147 -15.22 1.19 13.17
C LEU A 147 -14.73 0.01 12.31
N PRO A 148 -15.00 -1.27 12.65
CA PRO A 148 -14.58 -2.39 11.81
C PRO A 148 -15.19 -2.33 10.40
N ASN A 149 -16.46 -1.92 10.28
CA ASN A 149 -17.12 -1.75 8.98
C ASN A 149 -16.48 -0.60 8.18
N ALA A 150 -16.21 0.55 8.81
CA ALA A 150 -15.55 1.68 8.16
C ALA A 150 -14.13 1.34 7.68
N ILE A 151 -13.33 0.61 8.48
CA ILE A 151 -11.99 0.15 8.09
C ILE A 151 -12.08 -0.78 6.89
N SER A 152 -13.01 -1.73 6.88
CA SER A 152 -13.22 -2.64 5.75
C SER A 152 -13.59 -1.90 4.46
N LEU A 153 -14.48 -0.91 4.56
CA LEU A 153 -14.86 -0.07 3.42
C LEU A 153 -13.69 0.78 2.91
N ASN A 154 -12.90 1.39 3.80
CA ASN A 154 -11.71 2.15 3.41
C ASN A 154 -10.66 1.25 2.72
N SER A 155 -10.49 0.01 3.20
CA SER A 155 -9.63 -0.99 2.54
C SER A 155 -10.16 -1.36 1.16
N GLY A 156 -11.47 -1.52 1.02
CA GLY A 156 -12.13 -1.75 -0.28
C GLY A 156 -11.87 -0.60 -1.26
N VAL A 157 -12.01 0.64 -0.82
CA VAL A 157 -11.70 1.84 -1.63
C VAL A 157 -10.24 1.87 -2.05
N PHE A 158 -9.31 1.60 -1.13
CA PHE A 158 -7.88 1.58 -1.41
C PHE A 158 -7.51 0.51 -2.46
N ASN A 159 -8.02 -0.72 -2.31
CA ASN A 159 -7.77 -1.79 -3.25
C ASN A 159 -8.46 -1.55 -4.61
N GLY A 160 -9.68 -1.04 -4.62
CA GLY A 160 -10.35 -0.63 -5.84
C GLY A 160 -9.58 0.47 -6.60
N ALA A 161 -9.12 1.50 -5.88
CA ALA A 161 -8.32 2.56 -6.47
C ALA A 161 -6.99 2.06 -7.06
N ARG A 162 -6.38 1.05 -6.44
CA ARG A 162 -5.17 0.38 -6.94
C ARG A 162 -5.40 -0.35 -8.27
N ILE A 163 -6.63 -0.74 -8.58
CA ILE A 163 -7.01 -1.35 -9.86
C ILE A 163 -7.36 -0.26 -10.89
N PHE A 164 -8.34 0.58 -10.54
CA PHE A 164 -8.90 1.55 -11.46
C PHE A 164 -7.95 2.73 -11.75
N GLY A 165 -7.16 3.16 -10.76
CA GLY A 165 -6.23 4.28 -10.91
C GLY A 165 -5.21 4.04 -12.03
N PRO A 166 -4.40 2.99 -11.96
CA PRO A 166 -3.44 2.67 -13.03
C PRO A 166 -4.09 2.42 -14.40
N ALA A 167 -5.23 1.72 -14.45
CA ALA A 167 -5.94 1.49 -15.70
C ALA A 167 -6.36 2.80 -16.37
N LEU A 168 -7.03 3.68 -15.63
CA LEU A 168 -7.43 5.01 -16.12
C LEU A 168 -6.20 5.88 -16.43
N GLY A 169 -5.18 5.82 -15.57
CA GLY A 169 -3.92 6.55 -15.78
C GLY A 169 -3.26 6.19 -17.11
N GLY A 170 -3.13 4.89 -17.40
CA GLY A 170 -2.55 4.43 -18.66
C GLY A 170 -3.31 4.93 -19.89
N VAL A 171 -4.65 4.90 -19.84
CA VAL A 171 -5.52 5.39 -20.93
C VAL A 171 -5.38 6.92 -21.10
N ILE A 172 -5.47 7.68 -19.99
CA ILE A 172 -5.39 9.14 -20.05
C ILE A 172 -4.01 9.61 -20.49
N ILE A 173 -2.93 8.97 -20.01
CA ILE A 173 -1.56 9.32 -20.44
C ILE A 173 -1.41 9.12 -21.94
N ALA A 174 -1.95 8.04 -22.48
CA ALA A 174 -1.86 7.75 -23.91
C ALA A 174 -2.68 8.70 -24.78
N ALA A 175 -3.87 9.11 -24.30
CA ALA A 175 -4.77 9.97 -25.05
C ALA A 175 -4.41 11.46 -24.93
N ALA A 176 -3.96 11.91 -23.75
CA ALA A 176 -3.84 13.33 -23.41
C ALA A 176 -2.56 13.70 -22.64
N GLY A 177 -1.68 12.72 -22.39
CA GLY A 177 -0.41 12.93 -21.70
C GLY A 177 -0.50 12.94 -20.16
N ALA A 178 0.67 12.89 -19.52
CA ALA A 178 0.77 12.82 -18.05
C ALA A 178 0.25 14.08 -17.34
N GLY A 179 0.36 15.24 -17.98
CA GLY A 179 -0.11 16.53 -17.44
C GLY A 179 -1.61 16.52 -17.12
N VAL A 180 -2.42 15.92 -18.00
CA VAL A 180 -3.87 15.79 -17.79
C VAL A 180 -4.17 14.83 -16.61
N CYS A 181 -3.41 13.74 -16.45
CA CYS A 181 -3.54 12.88 -15.27
C CYS A 181 -3.32 13.66 -13.96
N PHE A 182 -2.32 14.53 -13.91
CA PHE A 182 -2.06 15.36 -12.74
C PHE A 182 -3.17 16.36 -12.50
N ALA A 183 -3.70 16.99 -13.55
CA ALA A 183 -4.83 17.91 -13.45
C ALA A 183 -6.11 17.23 -12.94
N VAL A 184 -6.42 16.04 -13.46
CA VAL A 184 -7.56 15.24 -12.99
C VAL A 184 -7.39 14.84 -11.52
N ASN A 185 -6.19 14.45 -11.10
CA ASN A 185 -5.93 14.18 -9.69
C ASN A 185 -6.05 15.44 -8.83
N ALA A 186 -5.52 16.58 -9.28
CA ALA A 186 -5.70 17.86 -8.58
C ALA A 186 -7.18 18.20 -8.37
N ALA A 187 -7.99 18.03 -9.41
CA ALA A 187 -9.45 18.22 -9.34
C ALA A 187 -10.13 17.21 -8.39
N SER A 188 -9.63 15.97 -8.30
CA SER A 188 -10.19 14.95 -7.41
C SER A 188 -10.13 15.33 -5.93
N TYR A 189 -9.14 16.11 -5.51
CA TYR A 189 -9.05 16.63 -4.14
C TYR A 189 -10.17 17.59 -3.78
N ILE A 190 -10.78 18.28 -4.76
CA ILE A 190 -11.94 19.17 -4.54
C ILE A 190 -13.09 18.37 -3.94
N ALA A 191 -13.33 17.15 -4.42
CA ALA A 191 -14.39 16.29 -3.89
C ALA A 191 -14.18 15.93 -2.41
N VAL A 192 -12.94 15.62 -2.01
CA VAL A 192 -12.61 15.34 -0.60
C VAL A 192 -12.72 16.59 0.25
N LEU A 193 -12.17 17.72 -0.21
CA LEU A 193 -12.20 18.99 0.52
C LEU A 193 -13.63 19.47 0.70
N ALA A 194 -14.46 19.39 -0.34
CA ALA A 194 -15.88 19.72 -0.21
C ALA A 194 -16.57 18.82 0.83
N GLY A 195 -16.32 17.49 0.79
CA GLY A 195 -16.85 16.57 1.78
C GLY A 195 -16.40 16.91 3.20
N LEU A 196 -15.12 17.23 3.41
CA LEU A 196 -14.56 17.59 4.72
C LEU A 196 -15.13 18.93 5.25
N LEU A 197 -15.31 19.93 4.39
CA LEU A 197 -15.86 21.24 4.77
C LEU A 197 -17.36 21.17 5.06
N MET A 198 -18.10 20.24 4.43
CA MET A 198 -19.53 20.02 4.68
C MET A 198 -19.81 19.17 5.93
N MET A 199 -18.78 18.66 6.61
CA MET A 199 -18.93 17.90 7.85
C MET A 199 -19.43 18.77 9.00
N ARG A 200 -20.12 18.13 9.93
CA ARG A 200 -20.59 18.72 11.18
C ARG A 200 -19.71 18.25 12.34
N PRO A 201 -18.79 19.10 12.84
CA PRO A 201 -17.87 18.70 13.92
C PRO A 201 -18.58 18.30 15.22
N GLN A 202 -19.82 18.78 15.43
CA GLN A 202 -20.64 18.45 16.59
C GLN A 202 -21.05 16.98 16.65
N GLU A 203 -21.07 16.30 15.50
CA GLU A 203 -21.41 14.87 15.37
C GLU A 203 -20.19 13.96 15.58
N PHE A 204 -19.00 14.50 15.88
CA PHE A 204 -17.80 13.70 16.10
C PHE A 204 -17.81 13.06 17.47
N HIS A 205 -17.47 11.76 17.51
CA HIS A 205 -17.25 11.05 18.76
C HIS A 205 -16.02 11.59 19.48
N ALA A 206 -16.15 11.77 20.80
CA ALA A 206 -15.04 12.16 21.65
C ALA A 206 -13.99 11.03 21.68
N VAL A 207 -12.72 11.41 21.56
CA VAL A 207 -11.61 10.48 21.76
C VAL A 207 -11.05 10.78 23.16
N GLU A 208 -11.13 9.78 24.06
CA GLU A 208 -10.41 9.87 25.31
C GLU A 208 -8.91 9.99 25.02
N ARG A 209 -8.30 11.05 25.53
CA ARG A 209 -6.85 11.21 25.45
C ARG A 209 -6.20 10.09 26.26
N ARG A 210 -5.70 9.06 25.59
CA ARG A 210 -4.91 8.01 26.24
C ARG A 210 -3.70 8.64 26.94
N ALA A 211 -3.40 8.11 28.13
CA ALA A 211 -2.23 8.50 28.93
C ALA A 211 -0.96 8.50 28.05
N ARG A 212 -0.09 9.50 28.30
CA ARG A 212 1.14 9.74 27.53
C ARG A 212 1.92 8.44 27.36
N PRO A 213 2.27 8.03 26.12
CA PRO A 213 3.10 6.85 25.92
C PRO A 213 4.47 7.07 26.60
N ARG A 214 4.97 6.04 27.29
CA ARG A 214 6.38 5.92 27.65
C ARG A 214 7.21 6.22 26.39
N THR A 215 8.38 6.86 26.56
CA THR A 215 9.25 7.31 25.46
C THR A 215 9.27 6.33 24.28
N LEU A 216 9.01 6.83 23.08
CA LEU A 216 8.96 6.04 21.82
C LEU A 216 10.14 5.09 21.67
N TYR A 217 11.34 5.56 22.08
CA TYR A 217 12.58 4.78 22.03
C TYR A 217 12.52 3.51 22.88
N VAL A 218 12.00 3.59 24.11
CA VAL A 218 11.84 2.42 25.00
C VAL A 218 10.88 1.42 24.41
N GLY A 219 9.75 1.92 23.87
CA GLY A 219 8.77 1.05 23.24
C GLY A 219 9.26 0.32 22.00
N LEU A 220 10.03 1.02 21.15
CA LEU A 220 10.63 0.42 19.95
C LEU A 220 11.68 -0.63 20.33
N LYS A 221 12.54 -0.32 21.32
CA LYS A 221 13.56 -1.26 21.81
C LYS A 221 12.95 -2.54 22.38
N GLU A 222 11.86 -2.44 23.16
CA GLU A 222 11.13 -3.59 23.68
C GLU A 222 10.52 -4.43 22.54
N GLY A 223 9.89 -3.80 21.53
CA GLY A 223 9.33 -4.49 20.38
C GLY A 223 10.39 -5.22 19.56
N ILE A 224 11.53 -4.58 19.28
CA ILE A 224 12.66 -5.19 18.56
C ILE A 224 13.28 -6.33 19.37
N SER A 225 13.48 -6.15 20.67
CA SER A 225 14.00 -7.19 21.55
C SER A 225 13.10 -8.42 21.56
N PHE A 226 11.80 -8.21 21.69
CA PHE A 226 10.83 -9.30 21.63
C PHE A 226 10.83 -10.01 20.26
N ALA A 227 10.82 -9.24 19.17
CA ALA A 227 10.86 -9.78 17.81
C ALA A 227 12.13 -10.63 17.55
N ARG A 228 13.29 -10.23 18.10
CA ARG A 228 14.54 -10.98 17.98
C ARG A 228 14.52 -12.32 18.74
N ASN A 229 13.88 -12.34 19.90
CA ASN A 229 13.82 -13.51 20.78
C ASN A 229 12.67 -14.47 20.45
N HIS A 230 11.65 -14.00 19.71
CA HIS A 230 10.51 -14.83 19.30
C HIS A 230 10.69 -15.29 17.85
N GLU A 231 11.05 -16.57 17.66
CA GLU A 231 11.49 -17.10 16.37
C GLU A 231 10.44 -16.93 15.26
N GLN A 232 9.17 -17.22 15.53
CA GLN A 232 8.10 -17.06 14.54
C GLN A 232 7.96 -15.62 14.05
N ILE A 233 7.96 -14.65 14.96
CA ILE A 233 7.86 -13.22 14.60
C ILE A 233 9.10 -12.79 13.83
N ARG A 234 10.29 -13.22 14.27
CA ARG A 234 11.54 -12.95 13.56
C ARG A 234 11.52 -13.46 12.13
N LEU A 235 11.09 -14.71 11.91
CA LEU A 235 10.97 -15.30 10.57
C LEU A 235 9.99 -14.52 9.69
N MET A 236 8.81 -14.14 10.22
CA MET A 236 7.82 -13.36 9.47
C MET A 236 8.34 -11.96 9.11
N LEU A 237 9.05 -11.29 10.01
CA LEU A 237 9.65 -9.98 9.74
C LEU A 237 10.78 -10.07 8.72
N MET A 238 11.65 -11.09 8.81
CA MET A 238 12.71 -11.31 7.82
C MET A 238 12.13 -11.61 6.43
N LEU A 239 11.12 -12.48 6.35
CA LEU A 239 10.42 -12.77 5.10
C LEU A 239 9.80 -11.50 4.51
N THR A 240 9.11 -10.72 5.35
CA THR A 240 8.49 -9.45 4.93
C THR A 240 9.55 -8.47 4.44
N PHE A 241 10.65 -8.31 5.16
CA PHE A 241 11.73 -7.42 4.77
C PHE A 241 12.33 -7.80 3.40
N VAL A 242 12.67 -9.07 3.19
CA VAL A 242 13.27 -9.54 1.93
C VAL A 242 12.27 -9.42 0.77
N VAL A 243 11.07 -9.99 0.92
CA VAL A 243 10.08 -9.98 -0.18
C VAL A 243 9.64 -8.54 -0.50
N SER A 244 9.46 -7.67 0.49
CA SER A 244 9.11 -6.27 0.21
C SER A 244 10.24 -5.50 -0.46
N THR A 245 11.50 -5.74 -0.05
CA THR A 245 12.66 -5.05 -0.64
C THR A 245 12.91 -5.48 -2.07
N PHE A 246 12.84 -6.78 -2.35
CA PHE A 246 13.20 -7.31 -3.67
C PHE A 246 12.02 -7.40 -4.63
N CYS A 247 10.83 -7.84 -4.16
CA CYS A 247 9.73 -8.17 -5.05
C CYS A 247 8.68 -7.04 -5.19
N LEU A 248 8.50 -6.12 -4.22
CA LEU A 248 7.44 -5.10 -4.29
C LEU A 248 7.82 -3.83 -5.07
N ASN A 249 8.59 -3.96 -6.15
CA ASN A 249 9.11 -2.80 -6.89
C ASN A 249 8.38 -2.54 -8.22
N PHE A 250 7.13 -2.93 -8.35
CA PHE A 250 6.34 -2.76 -9.58
C PHE A 250 6.18 -1.32 -10.04
N ASN A 251 6.24 -0.34 -9.13
CA ASN A 251 6.25 1.08 -9.50
C ASN A 251 7.48 1.48 -10.35
N VAL A 252 8.59 0.73 -10.22
CA VAL A 252 9.82 0.91 -11.01
C VAL A 252 9.83 -0.04 -12.21
N LEU A 253 9.52 -1.31 -11.99
CA LEU A 253 9.68 -2.36 -12.98
C LEU A 253 8.61 -2.30 -14.09
N LEU A 254 7.33 -2.10 -13.76
CA LEU A 254 6.26 -2.18 -14.77
C LEU A 254 6.33 -1.08 -15.84
N PRO A 255 6.63 0.22 -15.53
CA PRO A 255 6.78 1.22 -16.59
C PRO A 255 7.98 0.92 -17.49
N VAL A 256 9.10 0.43 -16.93
CA VAL A 256 10.28 0.06 -17.71
C VAL A 256 10.02 -1.19 -18.55
N LEU A 257 9.37 -2.20 -17.99
CA LEU A 257 8.94 -3.40 -18.71
C LEU A 257 8.03 -3.05 -19.90
N ALA A 258 7.02 -2.22 -19.69
CA ALA A 258 6.12 -1.81 -20.76
C ALA A 258 6.86 -1.04 -21.87
N LYS A 259 7.71 -0.07 -21.51
CA LYS A 259 8.36 0.81 -22.47
C LYS A 259 9.58 0.20 -23.16
N HIS A 260 10.51 -0.41 -22.40
CA HIS A 260 11.79 -0.87 -22.92
C HIS A 260 11.77 -2.35 -23.35
N THR A 261 11.04 -3.21 -22.63
CA THR A 261 11.04 -4.65 -22.90
C THR A 261 9.93 -5.05 -23.87
N LEU A 262 8.72 -4.48 -23.68
CA LEU A 262 7.55 -4.79 -24.51
C LEU A 262 7.34 -3.78 -25.64
N HIS A 263 8.17 -2.75 -25.71
CA HIS A 263 8.06 -1.66 -26.70
C HIS A 263 6.63 -1.09 -26.83
N SER A 264 5.95 -0.96 -25.69
CA SER A 264 4.53 -0.64 -25.60
C SER A 264 4.29 0.71 -24.91
N GLY A 265 3.08 1.22 -25.06
CA GLY A 265 2.66 2.50 -24.48
C GLY A 265 2.23 2.43 -23.01
N PRO A 266 1.83 3.57 -22.45
CA PRO A 266 1.39 3.69 -21.05
C PRO A 266 0.11 2.90 -20.76
N GLN A 267 -0.69 2.56 -21.81
CA GLN A 267 -1.86 1.71 -21.66
C GLN A 267 -1.51 0.32 -21.15
N VAL A 268 -0.41 -0.28 -21.70
CA VAL A 268 0.07 -1.60 -21.26
C VAL A 268 0.59 -1.53 -19.83
N PHE A 269 1.32 -0.48 -19.47
CA PHE A 269 1.72 -0.26 -18.07
C PHE A 269 0.51 -0.18 -17.12
N GLY A 270 -0.50 0.61 -17.49
CA GLY A 270 -1.75 0.72 -16.71
C GLY A 270 -2.50 -0.61 -16.61
N LEU A 271 -2.61 -1.36 -17.73
CA LEU A 271 -3.23 -2.68 -17.78
C LEU A 271 -2.52 -3.69 -16.86
N LEU A 272 -1.20 -3.82 -16.98
CA LEU A 272 -0.42 -4.75 -16.17
C LEU A 272 -0.54 -4.44 -14.67
N SER A 273 -0.52 -3.15 -14.31
CA SER A 273 -0.72 -2.71 -12.92
C SER A 273 -2.13 -3.03 -12.41
N ALA A 274 -3.15 -2.83 -13.23
CA ALA A 274 -4.54 -3.14 -12.89
C ALA A 274 -4.77 -4.65 -12.72
N VAL A 275 -4.21 -5.46 -13.61
CA VAL A 275 -4.32 -6.93 -13.58
C VAL A 275 -3.69 -7.48 -12.29
N PHE A 276 -2.52 -6.98 -11.88
CA PHE A 276 -1.94 -7.31 -10.58
C PHE A 276 -2.88 -6.92 -9.41
N GLY A 277 -3.50 -5.74 -9.50
CA GLY A 277 -4.48 -5.28 -8.50
C GLY A 277 -5.72 -6.19 -8.41
N VAL A 278 -6.24 -6.66 -9.55
CA VAL A 278 -7.37 -7.62 -9.59
C VAL A 278 -6.97 -8.94 -8.92
N GLY A 279 -5.78 -9.47 -9.24
CA GLY A 279 -5.24 -10.66 -8.59
C GLY A 279 -5.13 -10.48 -7.06
N ALA A 280 -4.63 -9.32 -6.61
CA ALA A 280 -4.52 -9.01 -5.19
C ALA A 280 -5.89 -8.93 -4.50
N LEU A 281 -6.92 -8.41 -5.15
CA LEU A 281 -8.28 -8.39 -4.62
C LEU A 281 -8.85 -9.81 -4.49
N ILE A 282 -8.69 -10.66 -5.49
CA ILE A 282 -9.12 -12.05 -5.45
C ILE A 282 -8.37 -12.82 -4.36
N GLY A 283 -7.05 -12.62 -4.25
CA GLY A 283 -6.23 -13.21 -3.19
C GLY A 283 -6.70 -12.82 -1.79
N ALA A 284 -7.15 -11.57 -1.59
CA ALA A 284 -7.73 -11.11 -0.33
C ALA A 284 -9.03 -11.86 0.01
N LEU A 285 -9.91 -12.06 -0.97
CA LEU A 285 -11.16 -12.79 -0.79
C LEU A 285 -10.91 -14.28 -0.49
N VAL A 286 -9.96 -14.90 -1.19
CA VAL A 286 -9.55 -16.30 -0.94
C VAL A 286 -8.95 -16.44 0.45
N SER A 287 -8.05 -15.54 0.85
CA SER A 287 -7.42 -15.56 2.20
C SER A 287 -8.47 -15.38 3.30
N ALA A 288 -9.47 -14.53 3.09
CA ALA A 288 -10.57 -14.36 4.03
C ALA A 288 -11.46 -15.62 4.15
N HIS A 289 -11.63 -16.38 3.07
CA HIS A 289 -12.41 -17.62 3.09
C HIS A 289 -11.69 -18.77 3.80
N VAL A 290 -10.37 -18.88 3.59
CA VAL A 290 -9.55 -19.95 4.20
C VAL A 290 -9.39 -19.78 5.71
N SER A 291 -9.54 -18.56 6.24
CA SER A 291 -9.62 -18.16 7.67
C SER A 291 -8.48 -18.67 8.59
N ARG A 292 -7.45 -19.32 8.08
CA ARG A 292 -6.31 -19.86 8.86
C ARG A 292 -5.00 -19.31 8.36
N ALA A 293 -4.37 -18.45 9.17
CA ALA A 293 -3.01 -17.98 8.90
C ALA A 293 -2.01 -19.00 9.46
N THR A 294 -1.20 -19.61 8.60
CA THR A 294 -0.11 -20.51 8.99
C THR A 294 1.21 -20.08 8.37
N VAL A 295 2.33 -20.48 8.98
CA VAL A 295 3.66 -20.23 8.40
C VAL A 295 3.78 -20.91 7.03
N GLY A 296 3.18 -22.10 6.85
CA GLY A 296 3.15 -22.81 5.59
C GLY A 296 2.42 -22.05 4.49
N THR A 297 1.19 -21.54 4.75
CA THR A 297 0.44 -20.73 3.78
C THR A 297 1.15 -19.42 3.45
N THR A 298 1.83 -18.82 4.42
CA THR A 298 2.65 -17.62 4.22
C THR A 298 3.84 -17.91 3.33
N ALA A 299 4.56 -19.02 3.56
CA ALA A 299 5.69 -19.43 2.74
C ALA A 299 5.27 -19.79 1.31
N VAL A 300 4.15 -20.49 1.12
CA VAL A 300 3.58 -20.77 -0.21
C VAL A 300 3.18 -19.48 -0.93
N GLY A 301 2.54 -18.53 -0.24
CA GLY A 301 2.19 -17.23 -0.80
C GLY A 301 3.42 -16.44 -1.26
N SER A 302 4.45 -16.33 -0.42
CA SER A 302 5.68 -15.63 -0.78
C SER A 302 6.47 -16.35 -1.89
N ALA A 303 6.55 -17.68 -1.85
CA ALA A 303 7.22 -18.45 -2.89
C ALA A 303 6.49 -18.38 -4.24
N GLY A 304 5.15 -18.47 -4.24
CA GLY A 304 4.34 -18.30 -5.45
C GLY A 304 4.49 -16.91 -6.07
N PHE A 305 4.52 -15.86 -5.22
CA PHE A 305 4.77 -14.50 -5.68
C PHE A 305 6.15 -14.34 -6.33
N ALA A 306 7.20 -14.79 -5.64
CA ALA A 306 8.57 -14.76 -6.14
C ALA A 306 8.77 -15.61 -7.40
N LEU A 307 8.11 -16.78 -7.49
CA LEU A 307 8.14 -17.63 -8.68
C LEU A 307 7.50 -16.93 -9.89
N CYS A 308 6.37 -16.25 -9.69
CA CYS A 308 5.75 -15.46 -10.76
C CYS A 308 6.73 -14.41 -11.29
N GLU A 309 7.45 -13.70 -10.43
CA GLU A 309 8.46 -12.72 -10.85
C GLU A 309 9.63 -13.37 -11.60
N LEU A 310 10.14 -14.50 -11.10
CA LEU A 310 11.19 -15.23 -11.79
C LEU A 310 10.76 -15.68 -13.19
N LEU A 311 9.53 -16.15 -13.34
CA LEU A 311 8.98 -16.59 -14.63
C LEU A 311 8.71 -15.40 -15.57
N ILE A 312 8.40 -14.20 -15.05
CA ILE A 312 8.28 -12.99 -15.87
C ILE A 312 9.62 -12.59 -16.51
N SER A 313 10.73 -12.86 -15.83
CA SER A 313 12.08 -12.43 -16.26
C SER A 313 12.38 -12.66 -17.76
N PRO A 314 12.23 -13.86 -18.33
CA PRO A 314 12.55 -14.11 -19.74
C PRO A 314 11.42 -13.75 -20.73
N LEU A 315 10.22 -13.36 -20.24
CA LEU A 315 9.04 -13.25 -21.08
C LEU A 315 8.97 -11.93 -21.83
N ARG A 316 8.39 -12.02 -23.06
CA ARG A 316 8.08 -10.87 -23.94
C ARG A 316 6.60 -10.82 -24.31
N SER A 317 5.80 -11.79 -23.92
CA SER A 317 4.37 -11.86 -24.20
C SER A 317 3.57 -11.10 -23.15
N ILE A 318 2.84 -10.06 -23.58
CA ILE A 318 1.96 -9.26 -22.69
C ILE A 318 0.94 -10.17 -21.99
N ALA A 319 0.35 -11.13 -22.70
CA ALA A 319 -0.67 -12.01 -22.15
C ALA A 319 -0.12 -12.93 -21.05
N LEU A 320 1.07 -13.53 -21.24
CA LEU A 320 1.70 -14.38 -20.23
C LEU A 320 2.17 -13.58 -19.03
N ILE A 321 2.74 -12.38 -19.25
CA ILE A 321 3.13 -11.47 -18.17
C ILE A 321 1.89 -11.03 -17.38
N ALA A 322 0.79 -10.69 -18.04
CA ALA A 322 -0.45 -10.33 -17.38
C ALA A 322 -1.01 -11.48 -16.53
N LEU A 323 -0.99 -12.72 -17.06
CA LEU A 323 -1.39 -13.92 -16.30
C LEU A 323 -0.51 -14.11 -15.05
N LEU A 324 0.80 -14.01 -15.18
CA LEU A 324 1.73 -14.14 -14.04
C LEU A 324 1.59 -13.00 -13.04
N LEU A 325 1.34 -11.78 -13.48
CA LEU A 325 1.03 -10.65 -12.58
C LEU A 325 -0.30 -10.84 -11.85
N PHE A 326 -1.32 -11.39 -12.51
CA PHE A 326 -2.57 -11.75 -11.85
C PHE A 326 -2.35 -12.79 -10.74
N LEU A 327 -1.66 -13.90 -11.04
CA LEU A 327 -1.31 -14.93 -10.07
C LEU A 327 -0.40 -14.38 -8.97
N GLY A 328 0.58 -13.55 -9.35
CA GLY A 328 1.45 -12.83 -8.43
C GLY A 328 0.66 -11.94 -7.46
N GLY A 329 -0.39 -11.27 -7.92
CA GLY A 329 -1.30 -10.52 -7.06
C GLY A 329 -2.04 -11.37 -6.04
N VAL A 330 -2.53 -12.55 -6.45
CA VAL A 330 -3.18 -13.52 -5.55
C VAL A 330 -2.19 -13.97 -4.46
N PHE A 331 -0.99 -14.40 -4.85
CA PHE A 331 0.05 -14.86 -3.93
C PHE A 331 0.58 -13.74 -3.03
N PHE A 332 0.75 -12.53 -3.56
CA PHE A 332 1.13 -11.34 -2.79
C PHE A 332 0.19 -11.10 -1.62
N THR A 333 -1.11 -11.12 -1.86
CA THR A 333 -2.09 -10.86 -0.80
C THR A 333 -2.15 -12.01 0.19
N THR A 334 -2.04 -13.25 -0.28
CA THR A 334 -1.96 -14.44 0.57
C THR A 334 -0.76 -14.34 1.53
N TRP A 335 0.43 -14.00 1.02
CA TRP A 335 1.60 -13.79 1.85
C TRP A 335 1.44 -12.63 2.82
N SER A 336 1.06 -11.44 2.34
CA SER A 336 1.05 -10.22 3.15
C SER A 336 -0.01 -10.24 4.26
N SER A 337 -1.21 -10.75 3.96
CA SER A 337 -2.28 -10.90 4.94
C SER A 337 -1.93 -11.91 6.03
N ASN A 338 -1.43 -13.09 5.63
CA ASN A 338 -1.04 -14.13 6.58
C ASN A 338 0.15 -13.70 7.46
N SER A 339 1.19 -13.04 6.88
CA SER A 339 2.31 -12.50 7.65
C SER A 339 1.85 -11.52 8.72
N SER A 340 0.97 -10.59 8.36
CA SER A 340 0.40 -9.61 9.30
C SER A 340 -0.42 -10.30 10.40
N SER A 341 -1.25 -11.28 10.04
CA SER A 341 -2.09 -12.02 10.98
C SER A 341 -1.25 -12.84 11.97
N LEU A 342 -0.23 -13.57 11.49
CA LEU A 342 0.65 -14.36 12.35
C LEU A 342 1.41 -13.50 13.38
N ILE A 343 1.89 -12.32 12.96
CA ILE A 343 2.55 -11.39 13.88
C ILE A 343 1.56 -10.89 14.93
N GLN A 344 0.31 -10.59 14.55
CA GLN A 344 -0.72 -10.11 15.47
C GLN A 344 -1.16 -11.19 16.47
N LEU A 345 -1.25 -12.45 16.04
CA LEU A 345 -1.65 -13.58 16.89
C LEU A 345 -0.53 -13.98 17.87
N ALA A 346 0.74 -13.94 17.42
CA ALA A 346 1.88 -14.26 18.27
C ALA A 346 2.29 -13.10 19.21
N ALA A 347 1.77 -11.91 18.99
CA ALA A 347 2.12 -10.72 19.77
C ALA A 347 1.35 -10.64 21.08
N PRO A 348 2.02 -10.46 22.26
CA PRO A 348 1.35 -10.11 23.50
C PRO A 348 0.58 -8.79 23.37
N ASP A 349 -0.55 -8.64 24.03
CA ASP A 349 -1.46 -7.50 23.88
C ASP A 349 -0.77 -6.14 24.07
N HIS A 350 0.15 -6.04 25.05
CA HIS A 350 0.89 -4.81 25.34
C HIS A 350 1.98 -4.46 24.29
N LEU A 351 2.40 -5.43 23.44
CA LEU A 351 3.40 -5.25 22.38
C LEU A 351 2.80 -5.28 20.97
N ARG A 352 1.53 -5.70 20.82
CA ARG A 352 0.88 -5.92 19.51
C ARG A 352 1.00 -4.70 18.59
N GLY A 353 0.68 -3.51 19.09
CA GLY A 353 0.79 -2.27 18.28
C GLY A 353 2.21 -1.96 17.84
N ARG A 354 3.23 -2.28 18.66
CA ARG A 354 4.64 -2.05 18.34
C ARG A 354 5.15 -3.02 17.27
N LEU A 355 4.80 -4.29 17.40
CA LEU A 355 5.16 -5.33 16.43
C LEU A 355 4.48 -5.11 15.07
N ILE A 356 3.24 -4.63 15.06
CA ILE A 356 2.55 -4.19 13.85
C ILE A 356 3.29 -2.99 13.22
N GLY A 357 3.74 -2.03 14.03
CA GLY A 357 4.55 -0.90 13.55
C GLY A 357 5.86 -1.35 12.89
N ILE A 358 6.57 -2.31 13.49
CA ILE A 358 7.80 -2.91 12.92
C ILE A 358 7.47 -3.65 11.61
N TYR A 359 6.36 -4.39 11.57
CA TYR A 359 5.89 -5.05 10.35
C TYR A 359 5.63 -4.05 9.21
N PHE A 360 4.90 -2.97 9.49
CA PHE A 360 4.64 -1.94 8.47
C PHE A 360 5.91 -1.22 8.02
N PHE A 361 6.87 -1.02 8.90
CA PHE A 361 8.20 -0.51 8.52
C PHE A 361 8.93 -1.50 7.61
N ALA A 362 8.94 -2.80 7.93
CA ALA A 362 9.53 -3.83 7.08
C ALA A 362 8.80 -3.97 5.73
N PHE A 363 7.47 -3.74 5.70
CA PHE A 363 6.65 -3.87 4.51
C PHE A 363 6.72 -2.66 3.58
N ALA A 364 6.57 -1.44 4.11
CA ALA A 364 6.48 -0.21 3.32
C ALA A 364 7.76 0.64 3.38
N GLY A 365 8.48 0.62 4.50
CA GLY A 365 9.70 1.41 4.68
C GLY A 365 10.86 0.92 3.80
N THR A 366 10.86 -0.34 3.43
CA THR A 366 11.86 -0.93 2.52
C THR A 366 11.69 -0.55 1.05
N GLY A 367 10.53 0.02 0.68
CA GLY A 367 10.29 0.54 -0.68
C GLY A 367 11.32 1.56 -1.15
N THR A 368 11.94 2.29 -0.20
CA THR A 368 13.06 3.20 -0.48
C THR A 368 14.28 2.45 -1.01
N LEU A 369 14.70 1.39 -0.31
CA LEU A 369 15.85 0.56 -0.70
C LEU A 369 15.53 -0.25 -1.95
N GLY A 370 14.36 -0.87 -1.99
CA GLY A 370 13.91 -1.70 -3.10
C GLY A 370 13.80 -0.92 -4.40
N GLY A 371 13.27 0.30 -4.36
CA GLY A 371 13.13 1.15 -5.54
C GLY A 371 14.47 1.52 -6.18
N ILE A 372 15.46 1.94 -5.38
CA ILE A 372 16.82 2.24 -5.89
C ILE A 372 17.48 0.98 -6.43
N MET A 373 17.42 -0.11 -5.67
CA MET A 373 18.03 -1.38 -6.06
C MET A 373 17.44 -1.91 -7.37
N SER A 374 16.10 -1.93 -7.49
CA SER A 374 15.44 -2.35 -8.73
C SER A 374 15.78 -1.45 -9.91
N GLY A 375 15.82 -0.13 -9.70
CA GLY A 375 16.23 0.83 -10.72
C GLY A 375 17.68 0.61 -11.18
N TRP A 376 18.59 0.33 -10.23
CA TRP A 376 20.00 0.04 -10.51
C TRP A 376 20.17 -1.31 -11.25
N LEU A 377 19.56 -2.39 -10.74
CA LEU A 377 19.59 -3.70 -11.41
C LEU A 377 19.04 -3.64 -12.83
N THR A 378 17.94 -2.90 -13.01
CA THR A 378 17.32 -2.73 -14.33
C THR A 378 18.20 -1.90 -15.27
N ALA A 379 18.98 -0.95 -14.75
CA ALA A 379 19.96 -0.21 -15.55
C ALA A 379 21.16 -1.06 -15.99
N LEU A 380 21.54 -2.07 -15.20
CA LEU A 380 22.65 -3.00 -15.50
C LEU A 380 22.25 -4.10 -16.49
N GLY A 381 21.11 -4.74 -16.31
CA GLY A 381 20.73 -5.94 -17.06
C GLY A 381 19.27 -6.04 -17.43
N GLY A 382 18.61 -4.88 -17.63
CA GLY A 382 17.21 -4.84 -18.02
C GLY A 382 16.25 -5.25 -16.90
N THR A 383 14.96 -5.28 -17.23
CA THR A 383 13.93 -5.78 -16.31
C THR A 383 14.12 -7.25 -15.99
N GLU A 384 14.76 -8.02 -16.87
CA GLU A 384 15.09 -9.43 -16.76
C GLU A 384 15.93 -9.69 -15.52
N LEU A 385 17.05 -8.98 -15.37
CA LEU A 385 17.94 -9.12 -14.21
C LEU A 385 17.21 -8.77 -12.93
N SER A 386 16.42 -7.70 -12.93
CA SER A 386 15.71 -7.24 -11.73
C SER A 386 14.66 -8.25 -11.28
N PHE A 387 13.84 -8.77 -12.20
CA PHE A 387 12.85 -9.83 -11.89
C PHE A 387 13.52 -11.15 -11.48
N ALA A 388 14.64 -11.54 -12.12
CA ALA A 388 15.37 -12.74 -11.75
C ALA A 388 15.93 -12.65 -10.31
N VAL A 389 16.58 -11.54 -9.98
CA VAL A 389 17.12 -11.30 -8.63
C VAL A 389 16.00 -11.27 -7.59
N ALA A 390 14.89 -10.61 -7.88
CA ALA A 390 13.72 -10.55 -7.00
C ALA A 390 13.15 -11.96 -6.77
N GLY A 391 12.93 -12.72 -7.84
CA GLY A 391 12.42 -14.09 -7.75
C GLY A 391 13.35 -15.01 -6.97
N VAL A 392 14.65 -14.99 -7.25
CA VAL A 392 15.64 -15.81 -6.51
C VAL A 392 15.70 -15.45 -5.03
N ALA A 393 15.77 -14.14 -4.71
CA ALA A 393 15.81 -13.68 -3.32
C ALA A 393 14.54 -14.08 -2.54
N GLY A 394 13.36 -13.85 -3.15
CA GLY A 394 12.08 -14.21 -2.56
C GLY A 394 11.91 -15.72 -2.37
N LEU A 395 12.27 -16.55 -3.37
CA LEU A 395 12.22 -18.01 -3.27
C LEU A 395 13.18 -18.56 -2.22
N SER A 396 14.43 -18.05 -2.18
CA SER A 396 15.43 -18.45 -1.19
C SER A 396 14.95 -18.16 0.23
N MET A 397 14.39 -17.00 0.46
CA MET A 397 13.87 -16.62 1.78
C MET A 397 12.63 -17.42 2.16
N SER A 398 11.73 -17.68 1.21
CA SER A 398 10.54 -18.52 1.42
C SER A 398 10.91 -19.95 1.77
N LEU A 399 11.88 -20.52 1.07
CA LEU A 399 12.43 -21.85 1.36
C LEU A 399 13.07 -21.91 2.75
N TYR A 400 13.88 -20.90 3.10
CA TYR A 400 14.49 -20.79 4.43
C TYR A 400 13.44 -20.79 5.54
N VAL A 401 12.39 -19.96 5.39
CA VAL A 401 11.29 -19.89 6.37
C VAL A 401 10.54 -21.21 6.45
N TRP A 402 10.25 -21.86 5.31
CA TRP A 402 9.57 -23.13 5.27
C TRP A 402 10.37 -24.25 5.96
N LEU A 403 11.68 -24.34 5.71
CA LEU A 403 12.55 -25.34 6.36
C LEU A 403 12.64 -25.09 7.86
N ARG A 404 12.78 -23.84 8.29
CA ARG A 404 12.84 -23.47 9.71
C ARG A 404 11.53 -23.73 10.43
N SER A 405 10.39 -23.49 9.77
CA SER A 405 9.08 -23.72 10.38
C SER A 405 8.81 -25.18 10.75
N ARG A 406 9.51 -26.12 10.12
CA ARG A 406 9.42 -27.57 10.45
C ARG A 406 10.16 -27.93 11.74
N THR A 407 11.12 -27.13 12.17
CA THR A 407 11.96 -27.36 13.36
C THR A 407 11.50 -26.59 14.60
N VAL A 408 10.58 -25.64 14.42
CA VAL A 408 10.04 -24.82 15.51
C VAL A 408 8.68 -25.34 15.90
N PRO A 409 8.43 -25.65 17.18
CA PRO A 409 7.07 -25.94 17.64
C PRO A 409 6.23 -24.69 17.37
N LEU A 410 5.26 -24.82 16.45
CA LEU A 410 4.27 -23.79 16.17
C LEU A 410 3.52 -23.53 17.49
N VAL A 411 3.27 -22.28 17.82
CA VAL A 411 2.26 -21.95 18.84
C VAL A 411 0.97 -22.52 18.28
N GLU A 412 0.57 -23.69 18.78
CA GLU A 412 -0.71 -24.29 18.45
C GLU A 412 -1.81 -23.27 18.75
N GLU A 413 -2.69 -23.08 17.76
CA GLU A 413 -3.92 -22.34 17.95
C GLU A 413 -4.60 -22.90 19.24
N ARG A 414 -4.75 -22.07 20.26
CA ARG A 414 -5.68 -22.42 21.33
C ARG A 414 -7.03 -22.69 20.69
N PRO A 415 -7.63 -23.87 20.89
CA PRO A 415 -8.93 -24.16 20.33
C PRO A 415 -9.91 -23.04 20.71
N ALA A 416 -10.77 -22.66 19.76
CA ALA A 416 -11.76 -21.60 19.98
C ALA A 416 -12.66 -21.86 21.21
N GLU A 417 -12.72 -23.10 21.69
CA GLU A 417 -13.42 -23.54 22.90
C GLU A 417 -12.79 -23.01 24.19
N GLU A 418 -11.47 -22.77 24.25
CA GLU A 418 -10.83 -22.18 25.43
C GLU A 418 -10.99 -20.66 25.51
N LEU A 419 -11.26 -19.99 24.37
CA LEU A 419 -11.53 -18.55 24.31
C LEU A 419 -12.97 -18.17 24.69
N ILE A 420 -13.88 -19.15 24.71
CA ILE A 420 -15.28 -18.96 25.12
C ILE A 420 -15.46 -19.29 26.63
N ALA A 421 -14.50 -19.99 27.21
CA ALA A 421 -14.55 -20.42 28.62
C ALA A 421 -13.76 -19.50 29.58
N ALA A 422 -13.05 -18.48 29.09
CA ALA A 422 -12.34 -17.46 29.87
C ALA A 422 -13.03 -16.09 29.73
#